data_de0d38f850700d1c655b9375f5f931da
#
_entry.id   de0d38f850700d1c655b9375f5f931da
#
_cell.length_a   1.000
_cell.length_b   1.000
_cell.length_c   1.000
_cell.angle_alpha   90.00
_cell.angle_beta   90.00
_cell.angle_gamma   90.00
#
_symmetry.space_group_name_H-M   'P 1'
#
loop_
_entity.id
_entity.type
_entity.pdbx_description
1 polymer ?
#
loop_
_entity_poly.entity_id
_entity_poly.type
_entity_poly.pdbx_seq_one_letter_code
_entity_poly.pdbx_strand_id
1 'polypeptide(L)'
;MMRRSTILAAAAAAALHTSSANAVAVGQVDNFEDGTTQNWIVGLLGAPHPAPPTNVPSGGPGGAGDAYLQLASFGGGGAGSKLAVINLAQWAGDYMSTGATGISADVRNFGPTEVALRLYLENPENGPPTDSAITPAVVLAPGGDWTSLSFSLAPGDLTVLSGSVATLLGGVTALRFFHGAADTFPGESLIALIGVDNVRALGAERVPEPASLALLGLGLAGLGLRRRRRVA
;
A
#
# COMPACT_ATOMS: atom_id res chain seq x y z
N MET A 1 -50.65 -31.67 43.27
CA MET A 1 -50.38 -30.34 42.74
C MET A 1 -48.92 -30.24 42.40
N MET A 2 -48.52 -30.59 41.15
CA MET A 2 -47.13 -30.66 40.70
C MET A 2 -46.77 -29.41 39.92
N ARG A 3 -45.86 -28.59 40.43
CA ARG A 3 -45.34 -27.40 39.73
C ARG A 3 -44.24 -27.84 38.75
N ARG A 4 -44.48 -27.63 37.47
CA ARG A 4 -43.47 -27.79 36.42
C ARG A 4 -42.61 -26.53 36.33
N SER A 5 -41.34 -26.66 36.69
CA SER A 5 -40.33 -25.58 36.46
C SER A 5 -39.81 -25.67 35.03
N THR A 6 -40.06 -24.62 34.24
CA THR A 6 -39.53 -24.47 32.90
C THR A 6 -38.14 -23.80 33.02
N ILE A 7 -37.09 -24.50 32.63
CA ILE A 7 -35.73 -23.97 32.57
C ILE A 7 -35.58 -23.32 31.18
N LEU A 8 -35.43 -22.00 31.17
CA LEU A 8 -35.11 -21.23 29.96
C LEU A 8 -33.57 -21.29 29.78
N ALA A 9 -33.09 -21.99 28.76
CA ALA A 9 -31.70 -21.96 28.36
C ALA A 9 -31.46 -20.76 27.47
N ALA A 10 -30.72 -19.76 27.98
CA ALA A 10 -30.23 -18.64 27.19
C ALA A 10 -28.97 -19.06 26.44
N ALA A 11 -29.05 -19.20 25.13
CA ALA A 11 -27.89 -19.38 24.26
C ALA A 11 -27.18 -18.03 24.07
N ALA A 12 -26.02 -17.87 24.69
CA ALA A 12 -25.13 -16.75 24.42
C ALA A 12 -24.42 -16.97 23.08
N ALA A 13 -24.80 -16.21 22.05
CA ALA A 13 -24.06 -16.14 20.80
C ALA A 13 -22.76 -15.36 21.05
N ALA A 14 -21.63 -16.04 21.13
CA ALA A 14 -20.31 -15.42 21.12
C ALA A 14 -20.06 -14.89 19.69
N ALA A 15 -20.13 -13.58 19.54
CA ALA A 15 -19.67 -12.91 18.32
C ALA A 15 -18.14 -13.04 18.26
N LEU A 16 -17.64 -13.92 17.41
CA LEU A 16 -16.24 -13.96 17.02
C LEU A 16 -15.93 -12.65 16.26
N HIS A 17 -15.36 -11.68 16.94
CA HIS A 17 -14.74 -10.55 16.28
C HIS A 17 -13.43 -11.07 15.66
N THR A 18 -13.50 -11.45 14.40
CA THR A 18 -12.28 -11.56 13.58
C THR A 18 -11.77 -10.13 13.42
N SER A 19 -10.72 -9.78 14.16
CA SER A 19 -9.92 -8.61 13.80
C SER A 19 -9.38 -8.89 12.39
N SER A 20 -9.95 -8.22 11.39
CA SER A 20 -9.34 -8.16 10.06
C SER A 20 -7.95 -7.59 10.28
N ALA A 21 -6.90 -8.38 10.04
CA ALA A 21 -5.59 -7.80 9.79
C ALA A 21 -5.82 -6.73 8.71
N ASN A 22 -5.36 -5.50 8.96
CA ASN A 22 -5.47 -4.45 7.95
C ASN A 22 -4.70 -4.92 6.71
N ALA A 23 -5.42 -5.39 5.71
CA ALA A 23 -4.88 -5.81 4.43
C ALA A 23 -4.95 -4.63 3.47
N VAL A 24 -3.97 -4.56 2.55
CA VAL A 24 -3.99 -3.55 1.50
C VAL A 24 -5.36 -3.49 0.82
N ALA A 25 -5.87 -2.26 0.60
CA ALA A 25 -7.15 -2.03 -0.08
C ALA A 25 -6.99 -0.95 -1.16
N VAL A 26 -7.56 -1.20 -2.34
CA VAL A 26 -7.56 -0.20 -3.41
C VAL A 26 -8.22 1.10 -2.92
N GLY A 27 -7.51 2.21 -3.12
CA GLY A 27 -7.94 3.54 -2.68
C GLY A 27 -7.54 3.90 -1.25
N GLN A 28 -6.92 2.99 -0.45
CA GLN A 28 -6.33 3.39 0.82
C GLN A 28 -5.26 4.46 0.60
N VAL A 29 -5.09 5.34 1.58
CA VAL A 29 -4.11 6.44 1.53
C VAL A 29 -3.47 6.62 2.88
N ASP A 30 -2.13 6.70 2.91
CA ASP A 30 -1.38 7.24 4.02
C ASP A 30 -1.05 8.70 3.68
N ASN A 31 -1.65 9.64 4.42
CA ASN A 31 -1.51 11.08 4.20
C ASN A 31 -0.90 11.81 5.40
N PHE A 32 -0.55 11.08 6.45
CA PHE A 32 0.17 11.55 7.64
C PHE A 32 -0.47 12.71 8.42
N GLU A 33 -1.70 13.11 8.10
CA GLU A 33 -2.43 14.21 8.75
C GLU A 33 -2.82 13.91 10.21
N ASP A 34 -2.73 12.65 10.64
CA ASP A 34 -2.98 12.24 12.02
C ASP A 34 -1.79 12.50 12.97
N GLY A 35 -0.69 13.06 12.46
CA GLY A 35 0.53 13.37 13.22
C GLY A 35 1.39 12.14 13.54
N THR A 36 1.07 10.96 13.00
CA THR A 36 1.83 9.72 13.17
C THR A 36 2.62 9.37 11.91
N THR A 37 3.48 8.36 11.99
CA THR A 37 4.15 7.79 10.81
C THR A 37 3.30 6.72 10.11
N GLN A 38 2.07 6.49 10.57
CA GLN A 38 1.14 5.51 10.01
C GLN A 38 1.79 4.14 9.79
N ASN A 39 2.47 3.63 10.84
CA ASN A 39 3.20 2.36 10.87
C ASN A 39 4.40 2.23 9.91
N TRP A 40 4.84 3.33 9.29
CA TRP A 40 6.13 3.32 8.60
C TRP A 40 7.24 3.41 9.64
N ILE A 41 8.16 2.43 9.60
CA ILE A 41 9.26 2.26 10.55
C ILE A 41 10.56 1.93 9.84
N VAL A 42 11.67 1.89 10.58
CA VAL A 42 12.97 1.40 10.11
C VAL A 42 13.51 0.35 11.04
N GLY A 43 14.29 -0.58 10.49
CA GLY A 43 14.93 -1.64 11.26
C GLY A 43 13.93 -2.67 11.80
N LEU A 44 14.31 -3.36 12.88
CA LEU A 44 13.45 -4.27 13.62
C LEU A 44 12.58 -3.48 14.59
N LEU A 45 11.33 -3.91 14.77
CA LEU A 45 10.39 -3.34 15.74
C LEU A 45 11.06 -3.23 17.13
N GLY A 46 11.05 -2.02 17.71
CA GLY A 46 11.60 -1.74 19.03
C GLY A 46 13.13 -1.61 19.11
N ALA A 47 13.86 -1.81 18.04
CA ALA A 47 15.29 -1.53 18.00
C ALA A 47 15.54 -0.03 17.75
N PRO A 48 16.46 0.61 18.52
CA PRO A 48 16.86 1.99 18.26
C PRO A 48 17.46 2.12 16.85
N HIS A 49 17.04 3.14 16.10
CA HIS A 49 17.58 3.45 14.78
C HIS A 49 17.99 4.92 14.74
N PRO A 50 19.17 5.25 14.18
CA PRO A 50 19.68 6.62 14.19
C PRO A 50 18.89 7.58 13.27
N ALA A 51 18.16 7.05 12.30
CA ALA A 51 17.34 7.83 11.37
C ALA A 51 15.91 7.22 11.28
N PRO A 52 15.10 7.28 12.34
CA PRO A 52 13.71 6.85 12.27
C PRO A 52 12.92 7.78 11.35
N PRO A 53 11.88 7.28 10.65
CA PRO A 53 10.96 8.15 9.93
C PRO A 53 10.22 9.06 10.92
N THR A 54 9.95 10.29 10.50
CA THR A 54 9.28 11.30 11.34
C THR A 54 8.10 11.91 10.59
N ASN A 55 7.00 12.17 11.31
CA ASN A 55 5.93 13.00 10.79
C ASN A 55 6.35 14.48 10.87
N VAL A 56 6.24 15.20 9.76
CA VAL A 56 6.47 16.64 9.67
C VAL A 56 5.12 17.32 9.44
N PRO A 57 4.65 18.18 10.37
CA PRO A 57 3.25 18.63 10.38
C PRO A 57 2.90 19.71 9.35
N SER A 58 3.86 20.11 8.50
CA SER A 58 3.62 21.18 7.52
C SER A 58 4.69 21.17 6.42
N GLY A 59 4.31 21.55 5.22
CA GLY A 59 5.21 21.62 4.07
C GLY A 59 5.14 20.43 3.12
N GLY A 60 4.10 19.62 3.25
CA GLY A 60 3.73 18.61 2.28
C GLY A 60 3.36 19.19 0.91
N PRO A 61 2.86 18.39 -0.04
CA PRO A 61 2.52 18.85 -1.38
C PRO A 61 1.42 19.92 -1.41
N GLY A 62 0.52 19.94 -0.42
CA GLY A 62 -0.50 20.99 -0.25
C GLY A 62 0.03 22.26 0.42
N GLY A 63 1.26 22.28 0.92
CA GLY A 63 1.91 23.46 1.48
C GLY A 63 1.78 23.60 2.99
N ALA A 64 1.42 24.81 3.46
CA ALA A 64 1.33 25.08 4.89
C ALA A 64 0.17 24.30 5.54
N GLY A 65 0.48 23.55 6.60
CA GLY A 65 -0.49 22.73 7.33
C GLY A 65 -0.73 21.34 6.75
N ASP A 66 -0.07 21.00 5.66
CA ASP A 66 -0.09 19.68 5.03
C ASP A 66 1.07 18.84 5.57
N ALA A 67 0.75 17.77 6.25
CA ALA A 67 1.74 16.92 6.92
C ALA A 67 2.34 15.90 5.94
N TYR A 68 3.56 15.44 6.21
CA TYR A 68 4.21 14.42 5.40
C TYR A 68 5.15 13.54 6.23
N LEU A 69 5.52 12.38 5.70
CA LEU A 69 6.53 11.50 6.26
C LEU A 69 7.92 11.92 5.78
N GLN A 70 8.84 12.21 6.69
CA GLN A 70 10.23 12.48 6.38
C GLN A 70 11.08 11.23 6.60
N LEU A 71 11.89 10.89 5.61
CA LEU A 71 12.82 9.77 5.60
C LEU A 71 14.24 10.30 5.44
N ALA A 72 15.18 9.80 6.26
CA ALA A 72 16.56 10.22 6.22
C ALA A 72 17.53 9.03 6.18
N SER A 73 18.70 9.26 5.59
CA SER A 73 19.87 8.39 5.72
C SER A 73 21.15 9.23 5.77
N PHE A 74 22.16 8.71 6.48
CA PHE A 74 23.36 9.47 6.81
C PHE A 74 24.59 9.04 5.99
N GLY A 75 24.44 8.01 5.12
CA GLY A 75 25.57 7.46 4.39
C GLY A 75 26.53 6.67 5.27
N GLY A 76 27.70 6.33 4.72
CA GLY A 76 28.71 5.57 5.45
C GLY A 76 28.35 4.09 5.65
N GLY A 77 28.63 3.54 6.83
CA GLY A 77 28.36 2.14 7.17
C GLY A 77 27.45 1.99 8.37
N GLY A 78 26.79 0.83 8.49
CA GLY A 78 25.94 0.49 9.64
C GLY A 78 24.51 0.99 9.54
N ALA A 79 23.81 1.00 10.68
CA ALA A 79 22.44 1.46 10.77
C ALA A 79 22.30 2.93 10.37
N GLY A 80 21.26 3.26 9.59
CA GLY A 80 21.03 4.62 9.08
C GLY A 80 21.86 5.02 7.86
N SER A 81 22.74 4.14 7.35
CA SER A 81 23.54 4.42 6.16
C SER A 81 22.76 4.37 4.86
N LYS A 82 21.66 3.62 4.83
CA LYS A 82 20.81 3.39 3.66
C LYS A 82 19.43 4.00 3.87
N LEU A 83 18.85 4.50 2.81
CA LEU A 83 17.46 4.97 2.82
C LEU A 83 16.55 3.75 2.59
N ALA A 84 15.89 3.29 3.65
CA ALA A 84 14.90 2.22 3.58
C ALA A 84 13.93 2.33 4.76
N VAL A 85 12.63 2.32 4.50
CA VAL A 85 11.56 2.25 5.48
C VAL A 85 10.58 1.16 5.12
N ILE A 86 9.92 0.60 6.11
CA ILE A 86 9.05 -0.57 5.97
C ILE A 86 7.68 -0.31 6.59
N ASN A 87 6.64 -0.84 5.98
CA ASN A 87 5.31 -0.98 6.57
C ASN A 87 4.91 -2.46 6.56
N LEU A 88 4.58 -2.98 7.75
CA LEU A 88 4.20 -4.36 8.02
C LEU A 88 2.70 -4.47 8.35
N ALA A 89 1.98 -3.37 8.33
CA ALA A 89 0.59 -3.28 8.77
C ALA A 89 -0.35 -3.16 7.57
N GLN A 90 -0.85 -1.95 7.29
CA GLN A 90 -1.87 -1.72 6.27
C GLN A 90 -1.41 -1.95 4.81
N TRP A 91 -0.10 -2.10 4.59
CA TRP A 91 0.48 -2.41 3.28
C TRP A 91 0.86 -3.88 3.12
N ALA A 92 0.57 -4.72 4.10
CA ALA A 92 0.61 -6.18 3.96
C ALA A 92 -0.70 -6.69 3.35
N GLY A 93 -0.68 -7.88 2.75
CA GLY A 93 -1.89 -8.56 2.28
C GLY A 93 -1.83 -9.12 0.88
N ASP A 94 -2.97 -9.55 0.37
CA ASP A 94 -3.15 -10.11 -0.97
C ASP A 94 -3.51 -9.01 -1.97
N TYR A 95 -2.51 -8.52 -2.69
CA TYR A 95 -2.64 -7.48 -3.71
C TYR A 95 -3.43 -7.97 -4.94
N MET A 96 -3.37 -9.28 -5.22
CA MET A 96 -4.10 -9.86 -6.36
C MET A 96 -5.60 -9.89 -6.10
N SER A 97 -6.03 -10.39 -4.94
CA SER A 97 -7.46 -10.51 -4.60
C SER A 97 -8.11 -9.14 -4.43
N THR A 98 -7.38 -8.14 -3.95
CA THR A 98 -7.89 -6.76 -3.82
C THR A 98 -7.92 -6.00 -5.14
N GLY A 99 -7.23 -6.50 -6.17
CA GLY A 99 -7.10 -5.83 -7.46
C GLY A 99 -6.17 -4.61 -7.43
N ALA A 100 -5.23 -4.57 -6.48
CA ALA A 100 -4.20 -3.52 -6.44
C ALA A 100 -3.21 -3.72 -7.60
N THR A 101 -3.05 -2.70 -8.43
CA THR A 101 -2.21 -2.74 -9.64
C THR A 101 -1.00 -1.84 -9.55
N GLY A 102 -0.90 -1.02 -8.52
CA GLY A 102 0.19 -0.08 -8.33
C GLY A 102 0.10 0.66 -7.01
N ILE A 103 1.13 1.43 -6.74
CA ILE A 103 1.19 2.36 -5.60
C ILE A 103 1.63 3.72 -6.15
N SER A 104 0.92 4.79 -5.79
CA SER A 104 1.38 6.17 -6.02
C SER A 104 1.80 6.81 -4.71
N ALA A 105 2.65 7.82 -4.81
CA ALA A 105 3.01 8.69 -3.70
C ALA A 105 3.45 10.06 -4.24
N ASP A 106 3.24 11.11 -3.44
CA ASP A 106 3.88 12.40 -3.65
C ASP A 106 5.23 12.36 -2.94
N VAL A 107 6.30 12.74 -3.64
CA VAL A 107 7.64 12.68 -3.09
C VAL A 107 8.42 13.95 -3.39
N ARG A 108 9.34 14.31 -2.49
CA ARG A 108 10.28 15.42 -2.66
C ARG A 108 11.64 15.05 -2.11
N ASN A 109 12.68 15.38 -2.88
CA ASN A 109 14.05 15.20 -2.41
C ASN A 109 14.57 16.53 -1.83
N PHE A 110 14.64 16.62 -0.49
CA PHE A 110 15.20 17.77 0.22
C PHE A 110 16.72 17.66 0.39
N GLY A 111 17.28 16.47 0.14
CA GLY A 111 18.68 16.16 0.36
C GLY A 111 19.58 16.63 -0.78
N PRO A 112 20.91 16.52 -0.60
CA PRO A 112 21.90 16.95 -1.58
C PRO A 112 22.22 15.89 -2.64
N THR A 113 21.72 14.66 -2.46
CA THR A 113 22.09 13.52 -3.31
C THR A 113 20.87 13.06 -4.12
N GLU A 114 21.11 12.69 -5.37
CA GLU A 114 20.09 12.05 -6.19
C GLU A 114 19.63 10.73 -5.55
N VAL A 115 18.32 10.48 -5.54
CA VAL A 115 17.71 9.28 -4.98
C VAL A 115 17.02 8.48 -6.07
N ALA A 116 17.45 7.25 -6.29
CA ALA A 116 16.75 6.28 -7.11
C ALA A 116 15.73 5.54 -6.22
N LEU A 117 14.51 6.07 -6.15
CA LEU A 117 13.46 5.55 -5.27
C LEU A 117 12.77 4.34 -5.90
N ARG A 118 12.59 3.31 -5.11
CA ARG A 118 11.91 2.05 -5.50
C ARG A 118 10.99 1.57 -4.39
N LEU A 119 10.07 0.69 -4.76
CA LEU A 119 9.39 -0.19 -3.82
C LEU A 119 10.06 -1.56 -3.80
N TYR A 120 10.13 -2.16 -2.62
CA TYR A 120 10.49 -3.56 -2.40
C TYR A 120 9.35 -4.24 -1.67
N LEU A 121 8.89 -5.37 -2.20
CA LEU A 121 7.87 -6.22 -1.62
C LEU A 121 8.52 -7.54 -1.23
N GLU A 122 8.13 -8.08 -0.08
CA GLU A 122 8.68 -9.34 0.44
C GLU A 122 7.66 -10.20 1.18
N ASN A 123 7.95 -11.51 1.20
CA ASN A 123 7.23 -12.51 1.98
C ASN A 123 8.20 -13.68 2.29
N PRO A 124 8.41 -14.07 3.58
CA PRO A 124 8.06 -13.31 4.78
C PRO A 124 9.00 -12.15 5.06
N GLU A 125 8.57 -11.22 5.93
CA GLU A 125 9.36 -10.05 6.36
C GLU A 125 10.49 -10.38 7.37
N ASN A 126 10.39 -11.54 8.02
CA ASN A 126 11.35 -12.00 9.03
C ASN A 126 12.24 -13.12 8.47
N GLY A 127 13.50 -12.79 8.21
CA GLY A 127 14.49 -13.71 7.66
C GLY A 127 14.70 -13.51 6.16
N PRO A 128 15.43 -14.40 5.49
CA PRO A 128 15.52 -14.35 4.04
C PRO A 128 14.15 -14.59 3.42
N PRO A 129 13.61 -13.64 2.62
CA PRO A 129 12.30 -13.82 2.01
C PRO A 129 12.34 -14.96 0.99
N THR A 130 11.30 -15.78 0.96
CA THR A 130 11.13 -16.81 -0.07
C THR A 130 10.71 -16.19 -1.39
N ASP A 131 9.90 -15.13 -1.32
CA ASP A 131 9.44 -14.38 -2.48
C ASP A 131 9.71 -12.89 -2.27
N SER A 132 10.35 -12.25 -3.25
CA SER A 132 10.59 -10.81 -3.21
C SER A 132 10.82 -10.22 -4.59
N ALA A 133 10.43 -8.97 -4.75
CA ALA A 133 10.59 -8.22 -5.99
C ALA A 133 10.72 -6.71 -5.72
N ILE A 134 11.28 -6.01 -6.70
CA ILE A 134 11.42 -4.55 -6.71
C ILE A 134 10.77 -3.94 -7.94
N THR A 135 10.32 -2.71 -7.80
CA THR A 135 9.87 -1.89 -8.94
C THR A 135 11.06 -1.28 -9.68
N PRO A 136 10.88 -0.82 -10.92
CA PRO A 136 11.82 0.09 -11.54
C PRO A 136 12.10 1.32 -10.65
N ALA A 137 13.31 1.87 -10.76
CA ALA A 137 13.67 3.07 -10.02
C ALA A 137 13.05 4.32 -10.65
N VAL A 138 12.59 5.23 -9.79
CA VAL A 138 12.27 6.59 -10.18
C VAL A 138 13.32 7.53 -9.59
N VAL A 139 13.96 8.31 -10.45
CA VAL A 139 15.09 9.17 -10.06
C VAL A 139 14.56 10.52 -9.58
N LEU A 140 14.94 10.89 -8.36
CA LEU A 140 14.61 12.16 -7.72
C LEU A 140 15.86 13.04 -7.65
N ALA A 141 15.88 14.10 -8.44
CA ALA A 141 16.96 15.07 -8.39
C ALA A 141 17.00 15.82 -7.04
N PRO A 142 18.19 16.23 -6.56
CA PRO A 142 18.33 17.03 -5.35
C PRO A 142 17.56 18.35 -5.43
N GLY A 143 16.88 18.73 -4.32
CA GLY A 143 16.24 20.04 -4.18
C GLY A 143 15.03 20.28 -5.10
N GLY A 144 14.47 19.22 -5.70
CA GLY A 144 13.26 19.31 -6.53
C GLY A 144 12.01 19.70 -5.74
N ASP A 145 10.93 20.00 -6.45
CA ASP A 145 9.61 20.19 -5.87
C ASP A 145 8.90 18.86 -5.63
N TRP A 146 7.78 18.91 -4.91
CA TRP A 146 6.90 17.76 -4.76
C TRP A 146 6.45 17.24 -6.13
N THR A 147 6.56 15.93 -6.32
CA THR A 147 6.23 15.26 -7.58
C THR A 147 5.44 13.98 -7.28
N SER A 148 4.32 13.80 -7.97
CA SER A 148 3.55 12.56 -7.87
C SER A 148 4.20 11.47 -8.71
N LEU A 149 4.48 10.34 -8.09
CA LEU A 149 5.05 9.14 -8.70
C LEU A 149 4.05 8.00 -8.68
N SER A 150 4.24 7.06 -9.61
CA SER A 150 3.50 5.79 -9.62
C SER A 150 4.46 4.64 -9.86
N PHE A 151 4.29 3.60 -9.05
CA PHE A 151 5.03 2.34 -9.13
C PHE A 151 4.05 1.25 -9.58
N SER A 152 4.28 0.70 -10.75
CA SER A 152 3.49 -0.44 -11.25
C SER A 152 3.80 -1.70 -10.46
N LEU A 153 2.75 -2.46 -10.15
CA LEU A 153 2.85 -3.80 -9.57
C LEU A 153 2.43 -4.88 -10.57
N ALA A 154 2.32 -4.52 -11.87
CA ALA A 154 2.10 -5.52 -12.90
C ALA A 154 3.26 -6.52 -12.91
N PRO A 155 3.00 -7.83 -12.98
CA PRO A 155 4.05 -8.85 -12.89
C PRO A 155 5.22 -8.67 -13.87
N GLY A 156 4.95 -8.12 -15.06
CA GLY A 156 5.98 -7.86 -16.06
C GLY A 156 6.88 -6.64 -15.79
N ASP A 157 6.47 -5.77 -14.86
CA ASP A 157 7.21 -4.55 -14.51
C ASP A 157 8.11 -4.76 -13.28
N LEU A 158 7.94 -5.88 -12.57
CA LEU A 158 8.69 -6.18 -11.36
C LEU A 158 9.95 -6.98 -11.66
N THR A 159 11.07 -6.57 -11.07
CA THR A 159 12.31 -7.37 -11.06
C THR A 159 12.26 -8.33 -9.87
N VAL A 160 12.21 -9.63 -10.15
CA VAL A 160 12.21 -10.70 -9.13
C VAL A 160 13.61 -10.84 -8.54
N LEU A 161 13.70 -10.78 -7.21
CA LEU A 161 14.93 -11.05 -6.48
C LEU A 161 14.96 -12.48 -5.91
N SER A 162 13.81 -13.02 -5.51
CA SER A 162 13.64 -14.41 -5.10
C SER A 162 12.21 -14.89 -5.36
N GLY A 163 12.01 -16.20 -5.54
CA GLY A 163 10.72 -16.85 -5.67
C GLY A 163 9.93 -16.44 -6.91
N SER A 164 8.64 -16.15 -6.76
CA SER A 164 7.75 -15.79 -7.84
C SER A 164 6.87 -14.56 -7.52
N VAL A 165 6.62 -13.72 -8.53
CA VAL A 165 5.76 -12.54 -8.39
C VAL A 165 4.32 -12.94 -8.03
N ALA A 166 3.80 -14.02 -8.58
CA ALA A 166 2.44 -14.45 -8.30
C ALA A 166 2.25 -14.86 -6.83
N THR A 167 3.20 -15.64 -6.27
CA THR A 167 3.19 -16.00 -4.86
C THR A 167 3.36 -14.76 -3.98
N LEU A 168 4.32 -13.90 -4.33
CA LEU A 168 4.57 -12.65 -3.62
C LEU A 168 3.32 -11.78 -3.54
N LEU A 169 2.71 -11.43 -4.68
CA LEU A 169 1.55 -10.54 -4.71
C LEU A 169 0.30 -11.14 -4.08
N GLY A 170 0.20 -12.48 -3.98
CA GLY A 170 -0.85 -13.18 -3.23
C GLY A 170 -0.68 -13.13 -1.72
N GLY A 171 0.43 -12.62 -1.19
CA GLY A 171 0.69 -12.64 0.26
C GLY A 171 1.86 -11.77 0.68
N VAL A 172 1.88 -10.51 0.26
CA VAL A 172 2.90 -9.54 0.70
C VAL A 172 2.83 -9.36 2.21
N THR A 173 3.94 -9.53 2.91
CA THR A 173 4.03 -9.31 4.36
C THR A 173 4.66 -7.97 4.70
N ALA A 174 5.43 -7.39 3.77
CA ALA A 174 6.03 -6.08 3.95
C ALA A 174 6.18 -5.32 2.63
N LEU A 175 5.92 -4.02 2.71
CA LEU A 175 6.21 -3.04 1.67
C LEU A 175 7.30 -2.09 2.17
N ARG A 176 8.28 -1.79 1.31
CA ARG A 176 9.33 -0.82 1.64
C ARG A 176 9.47 0.24 0.56
N PHE A 177 9.72 1.49 0.98
CA PHE A 177 10.42 2.48 0.16
C PHE A 177 11.91 2.35 0.42
N PHE A 178 12.72 2.35 -0.62
CA PHE A 178 14.16 2.33 -0.48
C PHE A 178 14.86 3.02 -1.65
N HIS A 179 16.12 3.45 -1.42
CA HIS A 179 17.02 3.85 -2.49
C HIS A 179 17.75 2.62 -3.03
N GLY A 180 17.78 2.47 -4.35
CA GLY A 180 18.57 1.44 -5.03
C GLY A 180 18.82 1.84 -6.47
N ALA A 181 20.07 2.20 -6.79
CA ALA A 181 20.48 2.48 -8.16
C ALA A 181 20.59 1.20 -8.99
N ALA A 182 21.04 0.12 -8.38
CA ALA A 182 21.05 -1.22 -8.97
C ALA A 182 19.77 -2.00 -8.67
N ASP A 183 19.53 -3.08 -9.44
CA ASP A 183 18.39 -3.98 -9.25
C ASP A 183 18.64 -4.98 -8.11
N THR A 184 19.00 -4.45 -6.93
CA THR A 184 19.28 -5.21 -5.72
C THR A 184 18.68 -4.57 -4.48
N PHE A 185 18.39 -5.38 -3.46
CA PHE A 185 18.04 -4.91 -2.13
C PHE A 185 19.12 -5.40 -1.13
N PRO A 186 19.54 -4.57 -0.16
CA PRO A 186 18.91 -3.33 0.35
C PRO A 186 19.42 -2.01 -0.27
N GLY A 187 19.95 -2.00 -1.45
CA GLY A 187 20.44 -0.79 -2.13
C GLY A 187 21.77 -0.25 -1.56
N GLU A 188 22.21 0.88 -2.07
CA GLU A 188 23.48 1.52 -1.74
C GLU A 188 23.32 2.46 -0.54
N SER A 189 24.47 2.77 0.07
CA SER A 189 24.57 3.78 1.14
C SER A 189 24.61 5.18 0.52
N LEU A 190 23.81 6.10 1.07
CA LEU A 190 23.81 7.50 0.62
C LEU A 190 23.40 8.45 1.75
N ILE A 191 23.71 9.74 1.58
CA ILE A 191 23.14 10.80 2.42
C ILE A 191 21.88 11.29 1.70
N ALA A 192 20.72 11.10 2.31
CA ALA A 192 19.44 11.50 1.73
C ALA A 192 18.50 12.07 2.78
N LEU A 193 17.62 12.95 2.32
CA LEU A 193 16.47 13.47 3.05
C LEU A 193 15.32 13.62 2.07
N ILE A 194 14.31 12.78 2.18
CA ILE A 194 13.13 12.84 1.31
C ILE A 194 11.85 13.01 2.13
N GLY A 195 10.88 13.68 1.53
CA GLY A 195 9.48 13.66 1.98
C GLY A 195 8.68 12.68 1.14
N VAL A 196 7.77 11.98 1.78
CA VAL A 196 6.78 11.09 1.16
C VAL A 196 5.42 11.43 1.71
N ASP A 197 4.42 11.55 0.85
CA ASP A 197 3.05 11.84 1.23
C ASP A 197 2.06 11.17 0.28
N ASN A 198 0.78 11.14 0.67
CA ASN A 198 -0.30 10.61 -0.16
C ASN A 198 -0.01 9.23 -0.76
N VAL A 199 0.62 8.33 0.04
CA VAL A 199 0.88 6.97 -0.41
C VAL A 199 -0.45 6.26 -0.63
N ARG A 200 -0.75 5.89 -1.88
CA ARG A 200 -2.06 5.38 -2.28
C ARG A 200 -1.94 4.05 -3.01
N ALA A 201 -2.81 3.08 -2.66
CA ALA A 201 -2.98 1.86 -3.43
C ALA A 201 -3.88 2.13 -4.66
N LEU A 202 -3.32 1.88 -5.84
CA LEU A 202 -4.02 2.00 -7.12
C LEU A 202 -4.67 0.66 -7.47
N GLY A 203 -5.84 0.72 -8.11
CA GLY A 203 -6.52 -0.44 -8.68
C GLY A 203 -6.76 -0.27 -10.17
N ALA A 204 -7.23 -1.31 -10.83
CA ALA A 204 -7.71 -1.18 -12.19
C ALA A 204 -8.81 -0.13 -12.25
N GLU A 205 -8.72 0.79 -13.21
CA GLU A 205 -9.82 1.74 -13.47
C GLU A 205 -11.09 0.95 -13.72
N ARG A 206 -12.09 1.13 -12.86
CA ARG A 206 -13.43 0.62 -13.14
C ARG A 206 -13.99 1.46 -14.26
N VAL A 207 -13.90 0.97 -15.49
CA VAL A 207 -14.66 1.54 -16.59
C VAL A 207 -16.14 1.34 -16.24
N PRO A 208 -16.93 2.42 -16.01
CA PRO A 208 -18.36 2.27 -15.76
C PRO A 208 -18.96 1.47 -16.89
N GLU A 209 -19.75 0.44 -16.57
CA GLU A 209 -20.42 -0.34 -17.61
C GLU A 209 -21.18 0.64 -18.51
N PRO A 210 -20.98 0.55 -19.85
CA PRO A 210 -21.63 1.47 -20.76
C PRO A 210 -23.14 1.48 -20.48
N ALA A 211 -23.72 2.67 -20.37
CA ALA A 211 -25.17 2.83 -20.19
C ALA A 211 -25.99 2.04 -21.25
N SER A 212 -25.34 1.59 -22.33
CA SER A 212 -25.87 0.68 -23.33
C SER A 212 -26.37 -0.66 -22.74
N LEU A 213 -25.76 -1.21 -21.68
CA LEU A 213 -26.27 -2.43 -21.03
C LEU A 213 -27.56 -2.16 -20.27
N ALA A 214 -27.66 -1.02 -19.60
CA ALA A 214 -28.89 -0.60 -18.94
C ALA A 214 -30.01 -0.31 -19.98
N LEU A 215 -29.67 0.35 -21.10
CA LEU A 215 -30.56 0.59 -22.22
C LEU A 215 -31.00 -0.70 -22.90
N LEU A 216 -30.10 -1.65 -23.08
CA LEU A 216 -30.41 -2.98 -23.61
C LEU A 216 -31.39 -3.73 -22.70
N GLY A 217 -31.14 -3.71 -21.38
CA GLY A 217 -32.02 -4.30 -20.37
C GLY A 217 -33.44 -3.67 -20.40
N LEU A 218 -33.52 -2.35 -20.46
CA LEU A 218 -34.78 -1.62 -20.60
C LEU A 218 -35.49 -1.90 -21.92
N GLY A 219 -34.75 -2.02 -23.03
CA GLY A 219 -35.25 -2.36 -24.35
C GLY A 219 -35.88 -3.76 -24.37
N LEU A 220 -35.20 -4.74 -23.80
CA LEU A 220 -35.70 -6.12 -23.70
C LEU A 220 -36.93 -6.23 -22.78
N ALA A 221 -36.93 -5.51 -21.66
CA ALA A 221 -38.09 -5.44 -20.75
C ALA A 221 -39.33 -4.83 -21.47
N GLY A 222 -39.11 -3.75 -22.22
CA GLY A 222 -40.17 -3.10 -23.02
C GLY A 222 -40.77 -4.02 -24.09
N LEU A 223 -39.94 -4.81 -24.78
CA LEU A 223 -40.38 -5.82 -25.76
C LEU A 223 -41.17 -6.96 -25.09
N GLY A 224 -40.76 -7.40 -23.90
CA GLY A 224 -41.46 -8.42 -23.12
C GLY A 224 -42.87 -7.98 -22.70
N LEU A 225 -43.00 -6.74 -22.25
CA LEU A 225 -44.31 -6.14 -21.87
C LEU A 225 -45.24 -5.96 -23.08
N ARG A 226 -44.70 -5.60 -24.25
CA ARG A 226 -45.49 -5.43 -25.47
C ARG A 226 -46.04 -6.78 -25.95
N ARG A 227 -45.27 -7.87 -25.77
CA ARG A 227 -45.67 -9.24 -26.19
C ARG A 227 -46.85 -9.75 -25.32
N ARG A 228 -46.87 -9.45 -24.02
CA ARG A 228 -47.94 -9.83 -23.09
C ARG A 228 -49.29 -9.16 -23.41
N ARG A 229 -49.28 -7.90 -23.92
CA ARG A 229 -50.50 -7.19 -24.31
C ARG A 229 -51.14 -7.65 -25.60
N ARG A 230 -50.48 -8.51 -26.40
CA ARG A 230 -51.03 -9.07 -27.67
C ARG A 230 -51.66 -10.44 -27.50
N VAL A 231 -51.58 -11.06 -26.32
CA VAL A 231 -52.10 -12.39 -26.02
C VAL A 231 -53.31 -12.34 -25.07
N ALA A 232 -53.73 -11.18 -24.65
CA ALA A 232 -54.96 -10.90 -23.94
C ALA A 232 -55.94 -10.16 -24.89
#